data_a8a242cf3d1615bb08d62df26b93585d
#
_entry.id   a8a242cf3d1615bb08d62df26b93585d
#
_cell.length_a   1.000
_cell.length_b   1.000
_cell.length_c   1.000
_cell.angle_alpha   90.00
_cell.angle_beta   90.00
_cell.angle_gamma   90.00
#
_symmetry.space_group_name_H-M   'P 1'
#
loop_
_entity.id
_entity.type
_entity.pdbx_description
1 polymer ?
#
loop_
_entity_poly.entity_id
_entity_poly.type
_entity_poly.pdbx_seq_one_letter_code
_entity_poly.pdbx_strand_id
1 'polypeptide(L)'
;AMKYNLTPMGTHPHEWFMYHGAHYGYRSANALALANWVDVYDGHLGIALTDTYTTDNFFSSFDTQYAKLFDGLRWDSGDPYVFTEKALKHYREKRIDPRTKTVVYSDALDLEGVENIRSFVNGRLHDVYGIGTFLSNDVGVKPLNMVIKMFECKPQGGKEFWPVVKLS
;
A
#
# COMPACT_ATOMS: atom_id res chain seq x y z
N ALA A 1 5.93 -17.56 -9.19
CA ALA A 1 6.33 -16.61 -10.23
C ALA A 1 7.41 -17.23 -11.14
N MET A 2 8.53 -17.67 -10.60
CA MET A 2 9.65 -18.24 -11.37
C MET A 2 9.21 -19.42 -12.25
N LYS A 3 8.43 -20.38 -11.73
CA LYS A 3 7.94 -21.56 -12.48
C LYS A 3 7.11 -21.20 -13.71
N TYR A 4 6.38 -20.09 -13.67
CA TYR A 4 5.46 -19.67 -14.72
C TYR A 4 5.94 -18.40 -15.45
N ASN A 5 7.17 -17.98 -15.22
CA ASN A 5 7.75 -16.77 -15.79
C ASN A 5 6.89 -15.52 -15.59
N LEU A 6 6.36 -15.36 -14.36
CA LEU A 6 5.58 -14.20 -13.95
C LEU A 6 6.47 -13.20 -13.23
N THR A 7 6.18 -11.91 -13.35
CA THR A 7 6.85 -10.86 -12.59
C THR A 7 6.34 -10.86 -11.15
N PRO A 8 7.19 -11.10 -10.14
CA PRO A 8 6.78 -10.97 -8.75
C PRO A 8 6.56 -9.50 -8.41
N MET A 9 5.46 -9.22 -7.71
CA MET A 9 5.18 -7.89 -7.17
C MET A 9 5.17 -7.97 -5.65
N GLY A 10 5.77 -6.99 -5.00
CA GLY A 10 5.82 -6.88 -3.55
C GLY A 10 5.29 -5.54 -3.06
N THR A 11 4.71 -5.54 -1.87
CA THR A 11 4.16 -4.37 -1.21
C THR A 11 4.44 -4.41 0.29
N HIS A 12 4.32 -3.26 0.95
CA HIS A 12 4.47 -3.16 2.40
C HIS A 12 3.26 -3.76 3.14
N PRO A 13 3.46 -4.41 4.30
CA PRO A 13 2.38 -4.62 5.28
C PRO A 13 2.17 -3.35 6.14
N HIS A 14 0.98 -3.20 6.72
CA HIS A 14 0.71 -2.12 7.69
C HIS A 14 1.68 -2.16 8.88
N GLU A 15 2.01 -3.35 9.36
CA GLU A 15 2.91 -3.59 10.48
C GLU A 15 4.29 -2.96 10.28
N TRP A 16 4.76 -2.85 9.03
CA TRP A 16 6.01 -2.15 8.70
C TRP A 16 5.95 -0.69 9.13
N PHE A 17 4.90 0.03 8.74
CA PHE A 17 4.71 1.43 9.15
C PHE A 17 4.40 1.55 10.64
N MET A 18 3.59 0.65 11.20
CA MET A 18 3.23 0.62 12.62
C MET A 18 4.47 0.44 13.50
N TYR A 19 5.39 -0.46 13.13
CA TYR A 19 6.67 -0.63 13.80
C TYR A 19 7.51 0.66 13.77
N HIS A 20 7.61 1.30 12.60
CA HIS A 20 8.33 2.56 12.47
C HIS A 20 7.71 3.68 13.31
N GLY A 21 6.39 3.72 13.39
CA GLY A 21 5.68 4.66 14.25
C GLY A 21 6.02 4.51 15.72
N ALA A 22 6.04 3.29 16.24
CA ALA A 22 6.40 3.01 17.61
C ALA A 22 7.91 3.24 17.89
N HIS A 23 8.77 2.90 16.93
CA HIS A 23 10.22 2.98 17.12
C HIS A 23 10.79 4.40 16.96
N TYR A 24 10.27 5.17 16.00
CA TYR A 24 10.81 6.49 15.62
C TYR A 24 9.81 7.64 15.81
N GLY A 25 8.61 7.35 16.28
CA GLY A 25 7.53 8.32 16.40
C GLY A 25 6.69 8.45 15.12
N TYR A 26 5.39 8.66 15.29
CA TYR A 26 4.40 8.66 14.21
C TYR A 26 4.64 9.75 13.15
N ARG A 27 5.22 10.89 13.54
CA ARG A 27 5.54 11.98 12.61
C ARG A 27 6.53 11.56 11.53
N SER A 28 7.50 10.70 11.87
CA SER A 28 8.57 10.26 10.97
C SER A 28 8.31 8.89 10.36
N ALA A 29 7.24 8.20 10.77
CA ALA A 29 7.00 6.81 10.44
C ALA A 29 6.98 6.54 8.94
N ASN A 30 6.20 7.29 8.16
CA ASN A 30 6.11 7.09 6.72
C ASN A 30 7.45 7.32 6.01
N ALA A 31 8.13 8.42 6.33
CA ALA A 31 9.40 8.76 5.68
C ALA A 31 10.49 7.71 5.98
N LEU A 32 10.62 7.30 7.24
CA LEU A 32 11.62 6.29 7.63
C LEU A 32 11.27 4.89 7.15
N ALA A 33 9.99 4.53 7.11
CA ALA A 33 9.55 3.26 6.56
C ALA A 33 9.89 3.15 5.06
N LEU A 34 9.68 4.21 4.30
CA LEU A 34 10.05 4.27 2.88
C LEU A 34 11.57 4.22 2.69
N ALA A 35 12.33 5.01 3.46
CA ALA A 35 13.79 5.03 3.39
C ALA A 35 14.39 3.65 3.69
N ASN A 36 14.00 3.03 4.80
CA ASN A 36 14.51 1.71 5.20
C ASN A 36 14.11 0.60 4.20
N TRP A 37 12.98 0.74 3.52
CA TRP A 37 12.61 -0.19 2.45
C TRP A 37 13.53 -0.05 1.24
N VAL A 38 13.84 1.17 0.85
CA VAL A 38 14.77 1.46 -0.24
C VAL A 38 16.17 0.98 0.09
N ASP A 39 16.65 1.19 1.31
CA ASP A 39 17.97 0.74 1.75
C ASP A 39 18.18 -0.79 1.65
N VAL A 40 17.07 -1.56 1.73
CA VAL A 40 17.13 -3.03 1.64
C VAL A 40 16.88 -3.54 0.22
N TYR A 41 15.97 -2.90 -0.51
CA TYR A 41 15.45 -3.43 -1.78
C TYR A 41 15.85 -2.61 -3.01
N ASP A 42 16.56 -1.49 -2.87
CA ASP A 42 17.05 -0.65 -3.98
C ASP A 42 15.96 -0.23 -4.98
N GLY A 43 14.70 -0.12 -4.53
CA GLY A 43 13.53 0.16 -5.36
C GLY A 43 12.80 -1.09 -5.87
N HIS A 44 13.35 -2.31 -5.71
CA HIS A 44 12.60 -3.53 -5.96
C HIS A 44 11.45 -3.71 -4.97
N LEU A 45 10.42 -4.50 -5.34
CA LEU A 45 9.19 -4.68 -4.55
C LEU A 45 8.52 -3.32 -4.23
N GLY A 46 8.53 -2.43 -5.20
CA GLY A 46 8.27 -1.01 -5.08
C GLY A 46 6.78 -0.64 -5.14
N ILE A 47 5.88 -1.36 -4.46
CA ILE A 47 4.47 -0.97 -4.33
C ILE A 47 4.25 -0.43 -2.91
N ALA A 48 4.09 0.88 -2.79
CA ALA A 48 3.96 1.54 -1.49
C ALA A 48 2.53 1.51 -0.95
N LEU A 49 2.34 0.97 0.25
CA LEU A 49 1.07 1.00 0.98
C LEU A 49 0.83 2.41 1.54
N THR A 50 -0.38 2.94 1.36
CA THR A 50 -0.61 4.39 1.51
C THR A 50 -1.44 4.81 2.71
N ASP A 51 -2.14 3.89 3.36
CA ASP A 51 -3.23 4.26 4.26
C ASP A 51 -2.99 4.00 5.76
N THR A 52 -1.83 3.47 6.16
CA THR A 52 -1.56 3.16 7.59
C THR A 52 -1.77 4.36 8.50
N TYR A 53 -1.33 5.55 8.10
CA TYR A 53 -1.51 6.83 8.82
C TYR A 53 -2.23 7.86 7.95
N THR A 54 -3.26 7.45 7.24
CA THR A 54 -4.02 8.17 6.23
C THR A 54 -3.26 8.43 4.93
N THR A 55 -3.97 8.33 3.83
CA THR A 55 -3.42 8.56 2.47
C THR A 55 -2.85 9.98 2.29
N ASP A 56 -3.47 10.99 2.88
CA ASP A 56 -3.00 12.37 2.75
C ASP A 56 -1.67 12.59 3.48
N ASN A 57 -1.53 12.00 4.67
CA ASN A 57 -0.25 12.03 5.40
C ASN A 57 0.84 11.24 4.67
N PHE A 58 0.49 10.11 4.04
CA PHE A 58 1.43 9.36 3.22
C PHE A 58 1.98 10.20 2.07
N PHE A 59 1.11 10.87 1.29
CA PHE A 59 1.54 11.70 0.16
C PHE A 59 2.42 12.89 0.57
N SER A 60 2.32 13.37 1.81
CA SER A 60 3.23 14.39 2.32
C SER A 60 4.68 13.90 2.47
N SER A 61 4.87 12.59 2.67
CA SER A 61 6.18 11.94 2.81
C SER A 61 6.67 11.27 1.51
N PHE A 62 5.76 11.01 0.56
CA PHE A 62 6.08 10.37 -0.71
C PHE A 62 6.51 11.43 -1.74
N ASP A 63 7.75 11.88 -1.60
CA ASP A 63 8.32 12.95 -2.39
C ASP A 63 8.66 12.53 -3.84
N THR A 64 9.35 13.41 -4.57
CA THR A 64 9.73 13.15 -5.97
C THR A 64 10.71 11.99 -6.10
N GLN A 65 11.58 11.77 -5.12
CA GLN A 65 12.54 10.66 -5.13
C GLN A 65 11.80 9.32 -5.04
N TYR A 66 10.94 9.16 -4.03
CA TYR A 66 10.15 7.94 -3.86
C TYR A 66 9.15 7.75 -5.00
N ALA A 67 8.48 8.81 -5.44
CA ALA A 67 7.54 8.75 -6.55
C ALA A 67 8.19 8.29 -7.88
N LYS A 68 9.48 8.59 -8.09
CA LYS A 68 10.25 8.08 -9.22
C LYS A 68 10.70 6.64 -9.01
N LEU A 69 11.21 6.32 -7.82
CA LEU A 69 11.87 5.05 -7.52
C LEU A 69 10.87 3.90 -7.40
N PHE A 70 9.74 4.13 -6.72
CA PHE A 70 8.71 3.12 -6.55
C PHE A 70 7.93 2.86 -7.84
N ASP A 71 7.57 1.59 -8.09
CA ASP A 71 6.76 1.17 -9.24
C ASP A 71 5.31 1.64 -9.13
N GLY A 72 4.83 1.84 -7.91
CA GLY A 72 3.45 2.25 -7.71
C GLY A 72 3.00 2.34 -6.25
N LEU A 73 1.68 2.35 -6.11
CA LEU A 73 0.98 2.53 -4.84
C LEU A 73 0.01 1.39 -4.59
N ARG A 74 -0.31 1.11 -3.32
CA ARG A 74 -1.38 0.21 -2.92
C ARG A 74 -2.49 0.99 -2.23
N TRP A 75 -3.70 0.87 -2.78
CA TRP A 75 -4.93 1.25 -2.12
C TRP A 75 -5.48 0.06 -1.32
N ASP A 76 -5.78 0.27 -0.04
CA ASP A 76 -6.24 -0.78 0.88
C ASP A 76 -7.40 -0.34 1.78
N SER A 77 -7.95 0.86 1.55
CA SER A 77 -9.14 1.36 2.24
C SER A 77 -9.71 2.64 1.63
N GLY A 78 -10.97 2.93 1.95
CA GLY A 78 -11.68 4.13 1.50
C GLY A 78 -12.23 4.04 0.09
N ASP A 79 -12.51 5.18 -0.54
CA ASP A 79 -13.06 5.25 -1.89
C ASP A 79 -11.94 5.10 -2.94
N PRO A 80 -11.97 4.06 -3.80
CA PRO A 80 -10.94 3.81 -4.80
C PRO A 80 -10.87 4.89 -5.90
N TYR A 81 -11.98 5.53 -6.19
CA TYR A 81 -12.05 6.58 -7.20
C TYR A 81 -11.39 7.86 -6.72
N VAL A 82 -11.67 8.25 -5.49
CA VAL A 82 -11.02 9.40 -4.82
C VAL A 82 -9.53 9.14 -4.68
N PHE A 83 -9.13 7.92 -4.28
CA PHE A 83 -7.72 7.55 -4.20
C PHE A 83 -7.02 7.65 -5.56
N THR A 84 -7.65 7.13 -6.62
CA THR A 84 -7.11 7.17 -7.99
C THR A 84 -6.83 8.61 -8.42
N GLU A 85 -7.77 9.52 -8.20
CA GLU A 85 -7.57 10.94 -8.56
C GLU A 85 -6.45 11.59 -7.72
N LYS A 86 -6.33 11.27 -6.43
CA LYS A 86 -5.21 11.73 -5.60
C LYS A 86 -3.87 11.23 -6.12
N ALA A 87 -3.77 9.94 -6.49
CA ALA A 87 -2.56 9.36 -7.06
C ALA A 87 -2.17 10.00 -8.39
N LEU A 88 -3.11 10.15 -9.31
CA LEU A 88 -2.91 10.81 -10.59
C LEU A 88 -2.44 12.26 -10.42
N LYS A 89 -3.07 13.01 -9.52
CA LYS A 89 -2.69 14.39 -9.19
C LYS A 89 -1.26 14.43 -8.65
N HIS A 90 -0.94 13.59 -7.67
CA HIS A 90 0.37 13.55 -7.05
C HIS A 90 1.49 13.28 -8.06
N TYR A 91 1.35 12.27 -8.93
CA TYR A 91 2.35 12.00 -9.96
C TYR A 91 2.52 13.15 -10.95
N ARG A 92 1.42 13.79 -11.39
CA ARG A 92 1.48 14.95 -12.27
C ARG A 92 2.20 16.15 -11.62
N GLU A 93 1.93 16.43 -10.35
CA GLU A 93 2.61 17.50 -9.59
C GLU A 93 4.13 17.22 -9.46
N LYS A 94 4.52 15.95 -9.39
CA LYS A 94 5.93 15.52 -9.40
C LYS A 94 6.53 15.42 -10.80
N ARG A 95 5.77 15.78 -11.86
CA ARG A 95 6.17 15.68 -13.27
C ARG A 95 6.52 14.26 -13.69
N ILE A 96 5.78 13.30 -13.21
CA ILE A 96 5.88 11.87 -13.55
C ILE A 96 4.63 11.51 -14.37
N ASP A 97 4.82 10.81 -15.49
CA ASP A 97 3.69 10.29 -16.27
C ASP A 97 3.00 9.16 -15.48
N PRO A 98 1.74 9.34 -15.03
CA PRO A 98 1.07 8.31 -14.25
C PRO A 98 0.92 6.97 -14.99
N ARG A 99 0.93 6.98 -16.33
CA ARG A 99 0.84 5.75 -17.14
C ARG A 99 2.05 4.82 -16.98
N THR A 100 3.13 5.31 -16.39
CA THR A 100 4.31 4.50 -16.05
C THR A 100 4.23 3.92 -14.63
N LYS A 101 3.16 4.18 -13.91
CA LYS A 101 2.98 3.81 -12.51
C LYS A 101 1.80 2.86 -12.33
N THR A 102 1.90 2.00 -11.33
CA THR A 102 0.90 0.99 -11.00
C THR A 102 0.13 1.39 -9.74
N VAL A 103 -1.17 1.13 -9.72
CA VAL A 103 -1.95 1.09 -8.48
C VAL A 103 -2.46 -0.34 -8.28
N VAL A 104 -2.15 -0.89 -7.12
CA VAL A 104 -2.71 -2.16 -6.64
C VAL A 104 -3.92 -1.84 -5.77
N TYR A 105 -5.11 -2.23 -6.23
CA TYR A 105 -6.35 -2.14 -5.47
C TYR A 105 -6.56 -3.44 -4.71
N SER A 106 -6.70 -3.40 -3.37
CA SER A 106 -6.63 -4.61 -2.56
C SER A 106 -7.61 -4.69 -1.37
N ASP A 107 -8.66 -3.89 -1.37
CA ASP A 107 -9.68 -3.95 -0.32
C ASP A 107 -11.02 -4.43 -0.87
N ALA A 108 -11.54 -5.51 -0.28
CA ALA A 108 -12.91 -6.04 -0.44
C ALA A 108 -13.42 -6.16 -1.88
N LEU A 109 -12.55 -6.52 -2.84
CA LEU A 109 -12.88 -6.57 -4.25
C LEU A 109 -13.59 -7.88 -4.65
N ASP A 110 -14.64 -7.72 -5.44
CA ASP A 110 -15.23 -8.73 -6.29
C ASP A 110 -15.05 -8.37 -7.78
N LEU A 111 -15.60 -9.17 -8.68
CA LEU A 111 -15.47 -8.94 -10.12
C LEU A 111 -16.13 -7.64 -10.58
N GLU A 112 -17.30 -7.30 -10.04
CA GLU A 112 -18.00 -6.06 -10.38
C GLU A 112 -17.20 -4.83 -9.94
N GLY A 113 -16.65 -4.84 -8.73
CA GLY A 113 -15.76 -3.79 -8.22
C GLY A 113 -14.52 -3.61 -9.10
N VAL A 114 -13.91 -4.71 -9.54
CA VAL A 114 -12.78 -4.68 -10.48
C VAL A 114 -13.16 -4.02 -11.80
N GLU A 115 -14.28 -4.41 -12.42
CA GLU A 115 -14.75 -3.85 -13.69
C GLU A 115 -15.06 -2.36 -13.58
N ASN A 116 -15.68 -1.94 -12.48
CA ASN A 116 -16.01 -0.54 -12.21
C ASN A 116 -14.75 0.31 -12.04
N ILE A 117 -13.79 -0.14 -11.22
CA ILE A 117 -12.51 0.58 -11.02
C ILE A 117 -11.73 0.63 -12.33
N ARG A 118 -11.62 -0.47 -13.06
CA ARG A 118 -10.92 -0.54 -14.33
C ARG A 118 -11.50 0.43 -15.36
N SER A 119 -12.84 0.47 -15.47
CA SER A 119 -13.53 1.42 -16.35
C SER A 119 -13.26 2.87 -15.96
N PHE A 120 -13.19 3.17 -14.67
CA PHE A 120 -12.85 4.49 -14.16
C PHE A 120 -11.38 4.86 -14.41
N VAL A 121 -10.46 3.94 -14.16
CA VAL A 121 -9.02 4.15 -14.41
C VAL A 121 -8.76 4.41 -15.88
N ASN A 122 -9.39 3.66 -16.77
CA ASN A 122 -9.39 3.85 -18.22
C ASN A 122 -7.99 4.10 -18.80
N GLY A 123 -7.00 3.30 -18.40
CA GLY A 123 -5.63 3.38 -18.91
C GLY A 123 -4.83 4.61 -18.48
N ARG A 124 -5.33 5.41 -17.53
CA ARG A 124 -4.60 6.58 -17.00
C ARG A 124 -3.40 6.23 -16.13
N LEU A 125 -3.37 4.99 -15.63
CA LEU A 125 -2.26 4.33 -14.95
C LEU A 125 -2.41 2.80 -15.14
N HIS A 126 -1.44 2.01 -14.70
CA HIS A 126 -1.57 0.56 -14.65
C HIS A 126 -2.37 0.16 -13.41
N ASP A 127 -3.42 -0.62 -13.61
CA ASP A 127 -4.31 -1.13 -12.56
C ASP A 127 -4.07 -2.63 -12.32
N VAL A 128 -3.88 -2.99 -11.07
CA VAL A 128 -3.70 -4.38 -10.60
C VAL A 128 -4.64 -4.62 -9.42
N TYR A 129 -5.17 -5.82 -9.29
CA TYR A 129 -6.22 -6.12 -8.34
C TYR A 129 -5.86 -7.29 -7.43
N GLY A 130 -5.90 -7.06 -6.13
CA GLY A 130 -5.77 -8.08 -5.10
C GLY A 130 -7.15 -8.57 -4.66
N ILE A 131 -7.59 -9.71 -5.18
CA ILE A 131 -8.87 -10.31 -4.81
C ILE A 131 -8.58 -11.44 -3.80
N GLY A 132 -9.06 -11.26 -2.57
CA GLY A 132 -8.85 -12.21 -1.49
C GLY A 132 -9.98 -13.23 -1.37
N THR A 133 -10.83 -13.03 -0.39
CA THR A 133 -11.91 -13.93 0.02
C THR A 133 -12.84 -14.34 -1.13
N PHE A 134 -13.15 -13.42 -2.04
CA PHE A 134 -14.03 -13.71 -3.17
C PHE A 134 -13.49 -14.85 -4.07
N LEU A 135 -12.18 -14.93 -4.28
CA LEU A 135 -11.57 -16.02 -5.05
C LEU A 135 -11.18 -17.23 -4.21
N SER A 136 -10.86 -17.05 -2.92
CA SER A 136 -10.37 -18.13 -2.06
C SER A 136 -11.47 -18.85 -1.30
N ASN A 137 -12.64 -18.25 -1.13
CA ASN A 137 -13.77 -18.80 -0.37
C ASN A 137 -15.14 -18.43 -0.98
N ASP A 138 -15.30 -18.62 -2.27
CA ASP A 138 -16.54 -18.46 -3.02
C ASP A 138 -17.26 -19.83 -3.18
N VAL A 139 -17.52 -20.51 -2.06
CA VAL A 139 -18.11 -21.86 -2.05
C VAL A 139 -19.44 -21.90 -1.27
N GLY A 140 -20.08 -20.75 -1.06
CA GLY A 140 -21.36 -20.65 -0.36
C GLY A 140 -21.29 -20.79 1.16
N VAL A 141 -20.10 -20.89 1.74
CA VAL A 141 -19.86 -20.87 3.19
C VAL A 141 -19.41 -19.48 3.62
N LYS A 142 -20.02 -18.95 4.68
CA LYS A 142 -19.62 -17.64 5.21
C LYS A 142 -18.17 -17.68 5.67
N PRO A 143 -17.27 -16.87 5.10
CA PRO A 143 -15.86 -16.84 5.51
C PRO A 143 -15.71 -16.29 6.93
N LEU A 144 -14.63 -16.71 7.60
CA LEU A 144 -14.21 -16.08 8.85
C LEU A 144 -13.74 -14.64 8.54
N ASN A 145 -14.36 -13.69 9.19
CA ASN A 145 -13.88 -12.31 9.18
C ASN A 145 -12.92 -12.10 10.34
N MET A 146 -11.64 -12.44 10.10
CA MET A 146 -10.59 -12.33 11.10
C MET A 146 -9.47 -11.44 10.60
N VAL A 147 -9.17 -10.39 11.37
CA VAL A 147 -8.05 -9.49 11.12
C VAL A 147 -7.10 -9.55 12.31
N ILE A 148 -5.84 -9.88 12.05
CA ILE A 148 -4.78 -9.90 13.06
C ILE A 148 -3.85 -8.72 12.77
N LYS A 149 -3.63 -7.87 13.78
CA LYS A 149 -2.74 -6.72 13.71
C LYS A 149 -1.77 -6.71 14.88
N MET A 150 -0.58 -6.14 14.67
CA MET A 150 0.34 -5.84 15.75
C MET A 150 -0.34 -4.87 16.73
N PHE A 151 -0.35 -5.21 18.01
CA PHE A 151 -0.94 -4.38 19.07
C PHE A 151 0.11 -3.52 19.76
N GLU A 152 1.28 -4.09 20.01
CA GLU A 152 2.42 -3.40 20.60
C GLU A 152 3.73 -4.01 20.12
N CYS A 153 4.80 -3.28 20.16
CA CYS A 153 6.13 -3.77 19.86
C CYS A 153 7.14 -3.27 20.88
N LYS A 154 8.19 -4.06 21.08
CA LYS A 154 9.35 -3.66 21.88
C LYS A 154 10.47 -3.25 20.95
N PRO A 155 10.80 -1.95 20.86
CA PRO A 155 11.91 -1.49 20.06
C PRO A 155 13.24 -2.12 20.50
N GLN A 156 14.16 -2.33 19.57
CA GLN A 156 15.47 -2.88 19.88
C GLN A 156 16.22 -1.98 20.89
N GLY A 157 16.68 -2.59 21.99
CA GLY A 157 17.31 -1.86 23.10
C GLY A 157 16.33 -1.21 24.08
N GLY A 158 15.04 -1.20 23.77
CA GLY A 158 13.98 -0.73 24.68
C GLY A 158 13.74 -1.70 25.84
N LYS A 159 13.29 -1.17 26.98
CA LYS A 159 12.91 -1.98 28.15
C LYS A 159 11.44 -2.39 28.14
N GLU A 160 10.58 -1.59 27.50
CA GLU A 160 9.12 -1.69 27.56
C GLU A 160 8.53 -1.92 26.17
N PHE A 161 7.33 -2.51 26.13
CA PHE A 161 6.48 -2.55 24.94
C PHE A 161 5.76 -1.22 24.74
N TRP A 162 5.71 -0.80 23.51
CA TRP A 162 5.03 0.44 23.11
C TRP A 162 3.84 0.10 22.22
N PRO A 163 2.69 0.73 22.44
CA PRO A 163 1.52 0.51 21.60
C PRO A 163 1.78 0.97 20.18
N VAL A 164 1.20 0.25 19.23
CA VAL A 164 1.23 0.59 17.82
C VAL A 164 -0.18 0.90 17.32
N VAL A 165 -0.28 1.70 16.26
CA VAL A 165 -1.55 2.20 15.73
C VAL A 165 -1.59 2.09 14.22
N LYS A 166 -2.76 1.69 13.71
CA LYS A 166 -3.22 1.88 12.32
C LYS A 166 -4.42 2.84 12.36
N LEU A 167 -4.40 3.89 11.53
CA LEU A 167 -5.46 4.93 11.55
C LEU A 167 -6.53 4.73 10.48
N SER A 168 -6.38 3.79 9.57
CA SER A 168 -7.34 3.49 8.52
C SER A 168 -8.06 2.17 8.76
#